data_79bb5656f8be304563cfdaedaf1a5b4e
#
_entry.id   79bb5656f8be304563cfdaedaf1a5b4e
#
_cell.length_a   1.000
_cell.length_b   1.000
_cell.length_c   1.000
_cell.angle_alpha   90.00
_cell.angle_beta   90.00
_cell.angle_gamma   90.00
#
_symmetry.space_group_name_H-M   'P 1'
#
loop_
_entity.id
_entity.type
_entity.pdbx_description
1 polymer ?
#
loop_
_entity_poly.entity_id
_entity_poly.type
_entity_poly.pdbx_seq_one_letter_code
_entity_poly.pdbx_strand_id
1 'polypeptide(L)'
;MKKWIGLVPKCRVGDPEKSCMEDYILVGHTYAQRVIEAGCMPIGLVPVNGWIEEDALQACEGFLVQGGQAFHPYHFQVIHHAVTHHKKYLGICLGEQLIYTYFELKRRVEEQGYEGDLVKAICYYRNNQLKGASVLERVSGHYAALPARGQEDSAKHDVNIVPGSLLHRVLGRDTMRLCTFHNGSTPPNQTLVSINAWSASGDGVVEGTEYGDNILGVQGHPEVDDLLPELFQFLAE
;
A
#
# COMPACT_ATOMS: atom_id res chain seq x y z
N MET A 1 6.91 8.19 24.47
CA MET A 1 5.74 7.29 24.25
C MET A 1 5.96 6.65 22.88
N LYS A 2 5.60 5.36 22.70
CA LYS A 2 5.72 4.75 21.36
C LYS A 2 4.69 5.35 20.41
N LYS A 3 5.06 5.58 19.16
CA LYS A 3 4.12 6.02 18.11
C LYS A 3 3.13 4.90 17.78
N TRP A 4 1.88 5.25 17.60
CA TRP A 4 0.83 4.33 17.21
C TRP A 4 0.70 4.27 15.70
N ILE A 5 0.90 3.09 15.14
CA ILE A 5 0.83 2.86 13.70
C ILE A 5 -0.42 2.04 13.38
N GLY A 6 -1.32 2.65 12.63
CA GLY A 6 -2.54 2.01 12.16
C GLY A 6 -2.23 0.94 11.12
N LEU A 7 -2.48 -0.33 11.46
CA LEU A 7 -2.40 -1.44 10.50
C LEU A 7 -3.72 -1.53 9.75
N VAL A 8 -3.69 -1.22 8.47
CA VAL A 8 -4.86 -1.22 7.60
C VAL A 8 -5.12 -2.64 7.12
N PRO A 9 -6.27 -3.23 7.47
CA PRO A 9 -6.54 -4.63 7.21
C PRO A 9 -6.86 -4.88 5.73
N LYS A 10 -6.76 -6.14 5.33
CA LYS A 10 -7.49 -6.67 4.18
C LYS A 10 -8.80 -7.29 4.64
N CYS A 11 -9.85 -7.12 3.86
CA CYS A 11 -11.12 -7.78 4.09
C CYS A 11 -11.20 -9.03 3.21
N ARG A 12 -11.62 -10.13 3.80
CA ARG A 12 -12.06 -11.31 3.07
C ARG A 12 -13.57 -11.41 3.26
N VAL A 13 -14.29 -11.20 2.17
CA VAL A 13 -15.73 -11.42 2.13
C VAL A 13 -15.96 -12.87 1.74
N GLY A 14 -16.66 -13.61 2.56
CA GLY A 14 -17.11 -14.98 2.29
C GLY A 14 -18.10 -15.01 1.13
N ASP A 15 -18.53 -16.21 0.80
CA ASP A 15 -19.61 -16.40 -0.17
C ASP A 15 -20.93 -15.92 0.47
N PRO A 16 -21.55 -14.86 -0.05
CA PRO A 16 -22.76 -14.28 0.56
C PRO A 16 -23.96 -15.28 0.60
N GLU A 17 -23.90 -16.34 -0.21
CA GLU A 17 -24.90 -17.40 -0.21
C GLU A 17 -24.67 -18.46 0.90
N LYS A 18 -23.46 -18.48 1.48
CA LYS A 18 -23.10 -19.50 2.49
C LYS A 18 -23.24 -19.00 3.91
N SER A 19 -22.56 -17.93 4.27
CA SER A 19 -22.60 -17.41 5.66
C SER A 19 -21.92 -16.06 5.78
N CYS A 20 -22.54 -15.11 6.48
CA CYS A 20 -21.89 -13.87 6.91
C CYS A 20 -20.81 -14.10 7.99
N MET A 21 -20.75 -15.28 8.58
CA MET A 21 -19.69 -15.65 9.55
C MET A 21 -18.34 -15.96 8.88
N GLU A 22 -18.27 -15.97 7.55
CA GLU A 22 -17.03 -16.10 6.79
C GLU A 22 -16.41 -14.77 6.37
N ASP A 23 -17.00 -13.64 6.79
CA ASP A 23 -16.43 -12.32 6.58
C ASP A 23 -15.39 -12.04 7.63
N TYR A 24 -14.14 -11.83 7.19
CA TYR A 24 -13.02 -11.60 8.09
C TYR A 24 -12.29 -10.31 7.76
N ILE A 25 -11.87 -9.63 8.81
CA ILE A 25 -10.85 -8.58 8.76
C ILE A 25 -9.53 -9.21 9.17
N LEU A 26 -8.53 -9.11 8.30
CA LEU A 26 -7.25 -9.79 8.47
C LEU A 26 -6.10 -8.78 8.51
N VAL A 27 -5.33 -8.84 9.58
CA VAL A 27 -4.02 -8.17 9.69
C VAL A 27 -2.95 -9.24 9.68
N GLY A 28 -1.99 -9.14 8.78
CA GLY A 28 -0.88 -10.09 8.71
C GLY A 28 0.04 -9.95 9.91
N HIS A 29 0.35 -11.06 10.57
CA HIS A 29 1.20 -11.10 11.78
C HIS A 29 2.58 -10.47 11.53
N THR A 30 3.20 -10.77 10.39
CA THR A 30 4.52 -10.26 10.02
C THR A 30 4.57 -8.73 9.96
N TYR A 31 3.54 -8.07 9.46
CA TYR A 31 3.47 -6.59 9.46
C TYR A 31 3.46 -6.02 10.88
N ALA A 32 2.65 -6.61 11.78
CA ALA A 32 2.63 -6.17 13.17
C ALA A 32 3.98 -6.39 13.86
N GLN A 33 4.65 -7.50 13.58
CA GLN A 33 5.98 -7.80 14.11
C GLN A 33 6.99 -6.74 13.65
N ARG A 34 7.04 -6.40 12.36
CA ARG A 34 7.96 -5.38 11.82
C ARG A 34 7.73 -4.00 12.45
N VAL A 35 6.48 -3.61 12.67
CA VAL A 35 6.16 -2.34 13.35
C VAL A 35 6.66 -2.35 14.80
N ILE A 36 6.57 -3.49 15.51
CA ILE A 36 7.12 -3.61 16.87
C ILE A 36 8.65 -3.52 16.84
N GLU A 37 9.30 -4.19 15.91
CA GLU A 37 10.76 -4.16 15.73
C GLU A 37 11.27 -2.76 15.39
N ALA A 38 10.48 -1.96 14.66
CA ALA A 38 10.74 -0.55 14.41
C ALA A 38 10.53 0.37 15.64
N GLY A 39 10.18 -0.21 16.80
CA GLY A 39 9.98 0.54 18.06
C GLY A 39 8.60 1.17 18.21
N CYS A 40 7.69 0.94 17.29
CA CYS A 40 6.32 1.47 17.29
C CYS A 40 5.31 0.54 17.97
N MET A 41 4.07 1.01 18.10
CA MET A 41 2.93 0.24 18.60
C MET A 41 1.94 -0.02 17.45
N PRO A 42 1.78 -1.27 17.00
CA PRO A 42 0.79 -1.59 15.96
C PRO A 42 -0.63 -1.56 16.55
N ILE A 43 -1.53 -0.87 15.85
CA ILE A 43 -2.97 -0.81 16.18
C ILE A 43 -3.75 -1.33 14.98
N GLY A 44 -4.47 -2.44 15.14
CA GLY A 44 -5.36 -2.95 14.11
C GLY A 44 -6.55 -2.02 13.91
N LEU A 45 -6.71 -1.48 12.72
CA LEU A 45 -7.88 -0.67 12.37
C LEU A 45 -9.04 -1.58 11.96
N VAL A 46 -10.22 -1.31 12.49
CA VAL A 46 -11.42 -2.12 12.22
C VAL A 46 -12.42 -1.29 11.43
N PRO A 47 -12.55 -1.50 10.10
CA PRO A 47 -13.57 -0.84 9.32
C PRO A 47 -14.96 -1.43 9.61
N VAL A 48 -15.94 -0.54 9.79
CA VAL A 48 -17.36 -0.88 9.92
C VAL A 48 -18.12 -0.30 8.74
N ASN A 49 -18.91 -1.11 8.05
CA ASN A 49 -19.61 -0.71 6.83
C ASN A 49 -18.69 -0.07 5.77
N GLY A 50 -17.43 -0.52 5.71
CA GLY A 50 -16.43 -0.04 4.75
C GLY A 50 -15.69 1.22 5.16
N TRP A 51 -15.88 1.75 6.38
CA TRP A 51 -15.26 2.98 6.87
C TRP A 51 -14.61 2.77 8.24
N ILE A 52 -13.52 3.48 8.50
CA ILE A 52 -12.85 3.55 9.80
C ILE A 52 -13.32 4.83 10.50
N GLU A 53 -13.59 4.73 11.81
CA GLU A 53 -13.94 5.89 12.61
C GLU A 53 -12.81 6.93 12.60
N GLU A 54 -13.16 8.21 12.44
CA GLU A 54 -12.21 9.30 12.27
C GLU A 54 -11.29 9.43 13.50
N ASP A 55 -11.81 9.23 14.70
CA ASP A 55 -11.02 9.29 15.93
C ASP A 55 -9.93 8.22 15.95
N ALA A 56 -10.17 7.05 15.35
CA ALA A 56 -9.15 5.99 15.23
C ALA A 56 -8.05 6.37 14.24
N LEU A 57 -8.39 7.09 13.15
CA LEU A 57 -7.41 7.62 12.21
C LEU A 57 -6.59 8.74 12.85
N GLN A 58 -7.24 9.64 13.58
CA GLN A 58 -6.59 10.75 14.29
C GLN A 58 -5.60 10.25 15.34
N ALA A 59 -5.94 9.20 16.07
CA ALA A 59 -5.09 8.61 17.09
C ALA A 59 -3.79 7.99 16.56
N CYS A 60 -3.76 7.60 15.27
CA CYS A 60 -2.58 7.02 14.65
C CYS A 60 -1.61 8.12 14.19
N GLU A 61 -0.32 7.92 14.41
CA GLU A 61 0.75 8.84 13.95
C GLU A 61 1.27 8.47 12.56
N GLY A 62 0.94 7.25 12.11
CA GLY A 62 1.22 6.76 10.75
C GLY A 62 0.40 5.53 10.42
N PHE A 63 0.47 5.10 9.17
CA PHE A 63 -0.31 3.97 8.66
C PHE A 63 0.58 3.01 7.87
N LEU A 64 0.34 1.72 8.06
CA LEU A 64 0.87 0.66 7.23
C LEU A 64 -0.29 -0.02 6.50
N VAL A 65 -0.29 0.08 5.17
CA VAL A 65 -1.26 -0.60 4.30
C VAL A 65 -0.63 -1.84 3.70
N GLN A 66 -1.14 -2.98 4.13
CA GLN A 66 -0.60 -4.30 3.77
C GLN A 66 -1.00 -4.74 2.36
N GLY A 67 -0.32 -5.79 1.86
CA GLY A 67 -0.69 -6.47 0.62
C GLY A 67 -2.09 -7.07 0.66
N GLY A 68 -2.75 -7.12 -0.51
CA GLY A 68 -4.12 -7.60 -0.63
C GLY A 68 -4.55 -7.80 -2.08
N GLN A 69 -5.84 -8.06 -2.29
CA GLN A 69 -6.39 -8.34 -3.62
C GLN A 69 -7.37 -7.26 -4.12
N ALA A 70 -7.97 -6.48 -3.22
CA ALA A 70 -9.01 -5.53 -3.57
C ALA A 70 -8.94 -4.27 -2.71
N PHE A 71 -9.21 -3.13 -3.34
CA PHE A 71 -9.41 -1.88 -2.63
C PHE A 71 -10.82 -1.79 -2.06
N HIS A 72 -10.92 -1.35 -0.80
CA HIS A 72 -12.15 -1.03 -0.10
C HIS A 72 -12.21 0.47 0.21
N PRO A 73 -13.37 1.05 0.53
CA PRO A 73 -13.49 2.49 0.82
C PRO A 73 -12.52 2.99 1.89
N TYR A 74 -12.30 2.22 2.95
CA TYR A 74 -11.37 2.59 4.02
C TYR A 74 -9.91 2.69 3.56
N HIS A 75 -9.49 2.03 2.50
CA HIS A 75 -8.14 2.22 1.95
C HIS A 75 -7.98 3.65 1.41
N PHE A 76 -8.96 4.13 0.65
CA PHE A 76 -8.96 5.51 0.13
C PHE A 76 -9.10 6.54 1.24
N GLN A 77 -9.87 6.22 2.31
CA GLN A 77 -9.98 7.05 3.49
C GLN A 77 -8.62 7.21 4.20
N VAL A 78 -7.89 6.11 4.41
CA VAL A 78 -6.60 6.13 5.10
C VAL A 78 -5.55 6.92 4.32
N ILE A 79 -5.40 6.67 3.01
CA ILE A 79 -4.41 7.43 2.23
C ILE A 79 -4.80 8.90 2.12
N HIS A 80 -6.09 9.23 1.98
CA HIS A 80 -6.57 10.61 2.02
C HIS A 80 -6.21 11.28 3.34
N HIS A 81 -6.47 10.61 4.46
CA HIS A 81 -6.13 11.10 5.79
C HIS A 81 -4.61 11.29 5.95
N ALA A 82 -3.78 10.35 5.50
CA ALA A 82 -2.33 10.45 5.55
C ALA A 82 -1.79 11.65 4.74
N VAL A 83 -2.33 11.87 3.54
CA VAL A 83 -1.95 12.99 2.66
C VAL A 83 -2.39 14.33 3.27
N THR A 84 -3.64 14.44 3.75
CA THR A 84 -4.20 15.72 4.24
C THR A 84 -3.66 16.13 5.61
N HIS A 85 -3.30 15.17 6.47
CA HIS A 85 -2.76 15.42 7.81
C HIS A 85 -1.25 15.20 7.90
N HIS A 86 -0.58 15.00 6.75
CA HIS A 86 0.87 14.80 6.67
C HIS A 86 1.39 13.68 7.57
N LYS A 87 0.62 12.59 7.70
CA LYS A 87 1.01 11.42 8.49
C LYS A 87 1.83 10.45 7.66
N LYS A 88 2.77 9.75 8.29
CA LYS A 88 3.57 8.72 7.63
C LYS A 88 2.68 7.61 7.09
N TYR A 89 2.95 7.19 5.85
CA TYR A 89 2.23 6.10 5.18
C TYR A 89 3.25 5.18 4.53
N LEU A 90 3.22 3.90 4.89
CA LEU A 90 3.97 2.86 4.21
C LEU A 90 3.00 1.90 3.53
N GLY A 91 3.04 1.86 2.21
CA GLY A 91 2.25 0.96 1.37
C GLY A 91 3.06 -0.22 0.88
N ILE A 92 2.55 -1.45 1.07
CA ILE A 92 3.20 -2.68 0.62
C ILE A 92 2.27 -3.39 -0.37
N CYS A 93 2.76 -3.73 -1.56
CA CYS A 93 2.02 -4.40 -2.62
C CYS A 93 0.72 -3.66 -2.97
N LEU A 94 -0.45 -4.13 -2.53
CA LEU A 94 -1.71 -3.40 -2.71
C LEU A 94 -1.65 -1.97 -2.14
N GLY A 95 -0.97 -1.79 -1.01
CA GLY A 95 -0.79 -0.48 -0.39
C GLY A 95 0.06 0.47 -1.22
N GLU A 96 1.06 -0.02 -1.95
CA GLU A 96 1.82 0.73 -2.94
C GLU A 96 0.91 1.14 -4.11
N GLN A 97 0.19 0.18 -4.69
CA GLN A 97 -0.73 0.40 -5.79
C GLN A 97 -1.84 1.41 -5.46
N LEU A 98 -2.21 1.50 -4.19
CA LEU A 98 -3.19 2.46 -3.70
C LEU A 98 -2.69 3.91 -3.86
N ILE A 99 -1.38 4.16 -3.77
CA ILE A 99 -0.83 5.52 -3.88
C ILE A 99 -1.18 6.12 -5.24
N TYR A 100 -0.77 5.47 -6.33
CA TYR A 100 -1.12 5.94 -7.66
C TYR A 100 -2.63 5.93 -7.91
N THR A 101 -3.30 4.84 -7.52
CA THR A 101 -4.75 4.71 -7.72
C THR A 101 -5.53 5.85 -7.08
N TYR A 102 -5.16 6.25 -5.87
CA TYR A 102 -5.79 7.37 -5.17
C TYR A 102 -5.63 8.69 -5.94
N PHE A 103 -4.40 9.04 -6.34
CA PHE A 103 -4.14 10.29 -7.04
C PHE A 103 -4.78 10.34 -8.44
N GLU A 104 -4.80 9.22 -9.15
CA GLU A 104 -5.46 9.13 -10.46
C GLU A 104 -6.98 9.27 -10.34
N LEU A 105 -7.60 8.60 -9.37
CA LEU A 105 -9.04 8.73 -9.15
C LEU A 105 -9.41 10.13 -8.61
N LYS A 106 -8.59 10.70 -7.73
CA LYS A 106 -8.74 12.07 -7.25
C LYS A 106 -8.75 13.04 -8.44
N ARG A 107 -7.74 12.98 -9.32
CA ARG A 107 -7.66 13.81 -10.53
C ARG A 107 -8.94 13.70 -11.37
N ARG A 108 -9.40 12.48 -11.66
CA ARG A 108 -10.60 12.24 -12.48
C ARG A 108 -11.88 12.81 -11.85
N VAL A 109 -12.01 12.70 -10.56
CA VAL A 109 -13.15 13.25 -9.80
C VAL A 109 -13.12 14.78 -9.82
N GLU A 110 -11.95 15.39 -9.61
CA GLU A 110 -11.76 16.84 -9.64
C GLU A 110 -12.00 17.42 -11.04
N GLU A 111 -11.55 16.75 -12.10
CA GLU A 111 -11.81 17.15 -13.49
C GLU A 111 -13.30 17.12 -13.85
N GLN A 112 -14.11 16.34 -13.15
CA GLN A 112 -15.56 16.34 -13.31
C GLN A 112 -16.27 17.43 -12.50
N GLY A 113 -15.51 18.27 -11.79
CA GLY A 113 -16.06 19.39 -11.00
C GLY A 113 -16.87 18.89 -9.77
N TYR A 114 -16.52 17.73 -9.22
CA TYR A 114 -17.20 17.22 -8.05
C TYR A 114 -16.91 18.08 -6.82
N GLU A 115 -17.96 18.49 -6.12
CA GLU A 115 -17.89 19.19 -4.85
C GLU A 115 -18.44 18.29 -3.74
N GLY A 116 -17.74 18.20 -2.59
CA GLY A 116 -18.17 17.40 -1.44
C GLY A 116 -17.09 16.46 -0.91
N ASP A 117 -17.49 15.35 -0.31
CA ASP A 117 -16.59 14.35 0.26
C ASP A 117 -15.82 13.61 -0.85
N LEU A 118 -14.55 13.97 -1.00
CA LEU A 118 -13.68 13.45 -2.05
C LEU A 118 -13.56 11.92 -1.99
N VAL A 119 -13.46 11.32 -0.80
CA VAL A 119 -13.28 9.87 -0.67
C VAL A 119 -14.53 9.13 -1.13
N LYS A 120 -15.73 9.63 -0.76
CA LYS A 120 -16.99 9.09 -1.26
C LYS A 120 -17.11 9.23 -2.77
N ALA A 121 -16.69 10.37 -3.31
CA ALA A 121 -16.66 10.59 -4.76
C ALA A 121 -15.74 9.62 -5.49
N ILE A 122 -14.53 9.40 -4.98
CA ILE A 122 -13.56 8.41 -5.51
C ILE A 122 -14.20 7.02 -5.51
N CYS A 123 -14.81 6.60 -4.41
CA CYS A 123 -15.48 5.30 -4.31
C CYS A 123 -16.63 5.18 -5.30
N TYR A 124 -17.47 6.21 -5.40
CA TYR A 124 -18.55 6.26 -6.36
C TYR A 124 -18.07 6.17 -7.80
N TYR A 125 -17.05 6.98 -8.18
CA TYR A 125 -16.46 6.98 -9.51
C TYR A 125 -15.91 5.60 -9.88
N ARG A 126 -15.12 5.00 -8.99
CA ARG A 126 -14.55 3.67 -9.18
C ARG A 126 -15.63 2.60 -9.42
N ASN A 127 -16.67 2.61 -8.64
CA ASN A 127 -17.71 1.58 -8.71
C ASN A 127 -18.66 1.77 -9.90
N ASN A 128 -18.99 3.00 -10.26
CA ASN A 128 -20.03 3.30 -11.25
C ASN A 128 -19.48 3.67 -12.62
N GLN A 129 -18.37 4.40 -12.68
CA GLN A 129 -17.80 4.85 -13.95
C GLN A 129 -16.71 3.89 -14.46
N LEU A 130 -15.79 3.46 -13.60
CA LEU A 130 -14.82 2.44 -13.98
C LEU A 130 -15.39 1.02 -13.91
N LYS A 131 -16.56 0.83 -13.26
CA LYS A 131 -17.17 -0.49 -13.07
C LYS A 131 -16.21 -1.53 -12.48
N GLY A 132 -15.34 -1.07 -11.57
CA GLY A 132 -14.30 -1.89 -10.96
C GLY A 132 -13.06 -2.15 -11.82
N ALA A 133 -12.96 -1.53 -13.02
CA ALA A 133 -11.73 -1.63 -13.81
C ALA A 133 -10.54 -1.01 -13.06
N SER A 134 -9.36 -1.58 -13.28
CA SER A 134 -8.11 -1.09 -12.69
C SER A 134 -7.56 0.09 -13.50
N VAL A 135 -6.96 1.06 -12.80
CA VAL A 135 -6.12 2.11 -13.39
C VAL A 135 -4.65 1.70 -13.46
N LEU A 136 -4.32 0.55 -12.89
CA LEU A 136 -2.98 -0.04 -12.92
C LEU A 136 -2.75 -0.78 -14.23
N GLU A 137 -1.51 -0.85 -14.66
CA GLU A 137 -1.10 -1.72 -15.75
C GLU A 137 -1.02 -3.16 -15.31
N ARG A 138 -1.35 -4.08 -16.21
CA ARG A 138 -1.19 -5.52 -15.96
C ARG A 138 0.22 -5.94 -16.33
N VAL A 139 0.90 -6.61 -15.40
CA VAL A 139 2.26 -7.12 -15.60
C VAL A 139 2.28 -8.63 -15.52
N SER A 140 3.27 -9.23 -16.20
CA SER A 140 3.52 -10.67 -16.18
C SER A 140 4.93 -10.95 -15.65
N GLY A 141 5.15 -12.14 -15.09
CA GLY A 141 6.47 -12.53 -14.58
C GLY A 141 6.76 -12.09 -13.14
N HIS A 142 5.90 -11.26 -12.55
CA HIS A 142 6.02 -10.77 -11.17
C HIS A 142 5.10 -11.49 -10.17
N TYR A 143 4.42 -12.53 -10.62
CA TYR A 143 3.54 -13.36 -9.81
C TYR A 143 4.14 -14.77 -9.68
N ALA A 144 5.02 -14.93 -8.70
CA ALA A 144 5.50 -16.26 -8.32
C ALA A 144 4.43 -16.99 -7.49
N ALA A 145 4.47 -18.32 -7.45
CA ALA A 145 3.73 -19.06 -6.44
C ALA A 145 4.22 -18.63 -5.05
N LEU A 146 3.31 -18.58 -4.07
CA LEU A 146 3.71 -18.28 -2.68
C LEU A 146 4.82 -19.28 -2.27
N PRO A 147 6.01 -18.81 -1.89
CA PRO A 147 7.09 -19.70 -1.51
C PRO A 147 6.71 -20.46 -0.24
N ALA A 148 7.17 -21.71 -0.14
CA ALA A 148 7.10 -22.42 1.12
C ALA A 148 7.99 -21.71 2.16
N ARG A 149 7.66 -21.85 3.44
CA ARG A 149 8.46 -21.28 4.52
C ARG A 149 9.91 -21.78 4.43
N GLY A 150 10.88 -20.85 4.44
CA GLY A 150 12.31 -21.12 4.26
C GLY A 150 12.75 -21.25 2.80
N GLN A 151 11.87 -20.95 1.84
CA GLN A 151 12.17 -20.91 0.40
C GLN A 151 11.86 -19.53 -0.21
N GLU A 152 11.78 -18.50 0.61
CA GLU A 152 11.40 -17.13 0.23
C GLU A 152 12.32 -16.57 -0.87
N ASP A 153 13.60 -16.96 -0.88
CA ASP A 153 14.57 -16.53 -1.89
C ASP A 153 14.18 -16.90 -3.32
N SER A 154 13.42 -17.98 -3.51
CA SER A 154 12.96 -18.40 -4.84
C SER A 154 11.93 -17.44 -5.47
N ALA A 155 11.29 -16.61 -4.66
CA ALA A 155 10.30 -15.63 -5.09
C ALA A 155 10.85 -14.19 -5.12
N LYS A 156 12.15 -14.01 -4.83
CA LYS A 156 12.76 -12.68 -4.81
C LYS A 156 13.33 -12.29 -6.17
N HIS A 157 13.21 -11.00 -6.47
CA HIS A 157 13.89 -10.38 -7.59
C HIS A 157 14.65 -9.11 -7.15
N ASP A 158 15.58 -8.68 -7.97
CA ASP A 158 16.34 -7.47 -7.74
C ASP A 158 15.56 -6.24 -8.23
N VAL A 159 15.67 -5.16 -7.47
CA VAL A 159 14.98 -3.89 -7.69
C VAL A 159 15.99 -2.76 -7.64
N ASN A 160 15.99 -1.88 -8.62
CA ASN A 160 16.79 -0.68 -8.69
C ASN A 160 16.04 0.48 -8.04
N ILE A 161 16.67 1.14 -7.08
CA ILE A 161 16.12 2.30 -6.36
C ILE A 161 16.53 3.56 -7.11
N VAL A 162 15.59 4.51 -7.27
CA VAL A 162 15.86 5.78 -7.93
C VAL A 162 16.72 6.66 -7.01
N PRO A 163 17.92 7.07 -7.42
CA PRO A 163 18.77 7.93 -6.61
C PRO A 163 18.10 9.24 -6.21
N GLY A 164 18.23 9.63 -4.95
CA GLY A 164 17.63 10.85 -4.39
C GLY A 164 16.13 10.74 -4.06
N SER A 165 15.45 9.63 -4.36
CA SER A 165 14.08 9.38 -3.94
C SER A 165 13.97 9.29 -2.40
N LEU A 166 12.74 9.36 -1.87
CA LEU A 166 12.48 9.11 -0.46
C LEU A 166 12.94 7.69 -0.07
N LEU A 167 12.62 6.70 -0.90
CA LEU A 167 13.06 5.32 -0.68
C LEU A 167 14.59 5.22 -0.60
N HIS A 168 15.31 5.90 -1.51
CA HIS A 168 16.78 5.94 -1.49
C HIS A 168 17.31 6.56 -0.19
N ARG A 169 16.69 7.65 0.29
CA ARG A 169 17.11 8.27 1.57
C ARG A 169 16.82 7.38 2.78
N VAL A 170 15.70 6.66 2.76
CA VAL A 170 15.31 5.73 3.84
C VAL A 170 16.25 4.53 3.91
N LEU A 171 16.58 3.94 2.76
CA LEU A 171 17.38 2.70 2.72
C LEU A 171 18.90 2.94 2.65
N GLY A 172 19.35 4.10 2.16
CA GLY A 172 20.77 4.41 1.98
C GLY A 172 21.50 3.50 0.99
N ARG A 173 20.78 2.94 0.01
CA ARG A 173 21.31 1.98 -0.98
C ARG A 173 20.64 2.12 -2.34
N ASP A 174 21.32 1.73 -3.42
CA ASP A 174 20.84 1.86 -4.80
C ASP A 174 20.01 0.66 -5.28
N THR A 175 20.07 -0.45 -4.56
CA THR A 175 19.35 -1.68 -4.91
C THR A 175 18.75 -2.34 -3.68
N MET A 176 17.70 -3.11 -3.91
CA MET A 176 17.11 -3.99 -2.89
C MET A 176 16.66 -5.29 -3.57
N ARG A 177 16.37 -6.31 -2.76
CA ARG A 177 15.83 -7.58 -3.24
C ARG A 177 14.60 -7.93 -2.43
N LEU A 178 13.46 -8.12 -3.11
CA LEU A 178 12.16 -8.32 -2.48
C LEU A 178 11.46 -9.55 -3.04
N CYS A 179 10.65 -10.21 -2.20
CA CYS A 179 9.68 -11.17 -2.68
C CYS A 179 8.66 -10.45 -3.56
N THR A 180 8.44 -10.98 -4.78
CA THR A 180 7.48 -10.43 -5.72
C THR A 180 6.23 -11.30 -5.80
N PHE A 181 5.07 -10.67 -5.70
CA PHE A 181 3.79 -11.37 -5.72
C PHE A 181 2.66 -10.44 -6.21
N HIS A 182 2.82 -9.92 -7.45
CA HIS A 182 1.86 -8.98 -8.01
C HIS A 182 1.65 -9.19 -9.52
N ASN A 183 0.49 -8.79 -10.01
CA ASN A 183 0.12 -8.79 -11.43
C ASN A 183 -0.39 -7.42 -11.90
N GLY A 184 -0.31 -6.41 -11.06
CA GLY A 184 -0.57 -5.02 -11.36
C GLY A 184 0.60 -4.15 -10.93
N SER A 185 0.84 -3.05 -11.65
CA SER A 185 1.87 -2.07 -11.35
C SER A 185 1.40 -0.68 -11.71
N THR A 186 1.95 0.33 -11.07
CA THR A 186 1.76 1.74 -11.44
C THR A 186 2.26 1.96 -12.87
N PRO A 187 1.51 2.66 -13.75
CA PRO A 187 1.96 2.96 -15.11
C PRO A 187 3.29 3.73 -15.12
N PRO A 188 4.28 3.31 -15.92
CA PRO A 188 5.62 3.92 -15.92
C PRO A 188 5.65 5.37 -16.42
N ASN A 189 4.69 5.76 -17.27
CA ASN A 189 4.63 7.09 -17.91
C ASN A 189 3.70 8.07 -17.17
N GLN A 190 3.19 7.72 -15.99
CA GLN A 190 2.37 8.61 -15.18
C GLN A 190 3.21 9.74 -14.54
N THR A 191 2.55 10.84 -14.15
CA THR A 191 3.20 12.03 -13.57
C THR A 191 2.59 12.48 -12.23
N LEU A 192 1.68 11.69 -11.68
CA LEU A 192 0.92 12.06 -10.47
C LEU A 192 1.67 11.76 -9.17
N VAL A 193 2.54 10.76 -9.22
CA VAL A 193 3.38 10.34 -8.10
C VAL A 193 4.82 10.14 -8.59
N SER A 194 5.80 10.23 -7.70
CA SER A 194 7.18 9.93 -8.05
C SER A 194 7.41 8.42 -8.03
N ILE A 195 8.08 7.90 -9.05
CA ILE A 195 8.55 6.52 -9.06
C ILE A 195 9.85 6.48 -8.27
N ASN A 196 9.94 5.57 -7.29
CA ASN A 196 11.11 5.43 -6.44
C ASN A 196 11.89 4.14 -6.67
N ALA A 197 11.30 3.17 -7.40
CA ALA A 197 11.95 1.91 -7.68
C ALA A 197 11.46 1.26 -8.98
N TRP A 198 12.36 0.52 -9.64
CA TRP A 198 12.13 -0.21 -10.88
C TRP A 198 12.61 -1.65 -10.78
N SER A 199 11.94 -2.57 -11.46
CA SER A 199 12.46 -3.91 -11.67
C SER A 199 13.86 -3.86 -12.32
N ALA A 200 14.80 -4.64 -11.80
CA ALA A 200 16.15 -4.71 -12.35
C ALA A 200 16.24 -5.60 -13.61
N SER A 201 15.17 -6.31 -13.97
CA SER A 201 15.12 -7.14 -15.18
C SER A 201 15.11 -6.35 -16.50
N GLY A 202 14.85 -5.03 -16.42
CA GLY A 202 14.74 -4.16 -17.59
C GLY A 202 13.39 -4.23 -18.31
N ASP A 203 12.39 -4.84 -17.72
CA ASP A 203 11.02 -4.96 -18.25
C ASP A 203 10.18 -3.68 -18.11
N GLY A 204 10.71 -2.65 -17.42
CA GLY A 204 10.05 -1.37 -17.22
C GLY A 204 8.94 -1.40 -16.16
N VAL A 205 8.88 -2.43 -15.35
CA VAL A 205 7.88 -2.55 -14.26
C VAL A 205 8.26 -1.65 -13.09
N VAL A 206 7.29 -0.84 -12.63
CA VAL A 206 7.43 0.01 -11.45
C VAL A 206 7.31 -0.85 -10.19
N GLU A 207 8.32 -0.77 -9.32
CA GLU A 207 8.42 -1.54 -8.08
C GLU A 207 8.24 -0.67 -6.82
N GLY A 208 7.95 0.61 -7.01
CA GLY A 208 7.61 1.49 -5.91
C GLY A 208 7.33 2.91 -6.32
N THR A 209 6.50 3.57 -5.51
CA THR A 209 6.09 4.96 -5.70
C THR A 209 6.11 5.74 -4.39
N GLU A 210 6.19 7.06 -4.49
CA GLU A 210 6.18 7.97 -3.34
C GLU A 210 5.47 9.27 -3.66
N TYR A 211 5.00 9.98 -2.62
CA TYR A 211 4.44 11.31 -2.75
C TYR A 211 4.83 12.16 -1.52
N GLY A 212 5.47 13.30 -1.78
CA GLY A 212 6.03 14.15 -0.72
C GLY A 212 7.15 13.44 0.06
N ASP A 213 7.20 13.66 1.36
CA ASP A 213 8.19 13.08 2.28
C ASP A 213 7.56 12.14 3.33
N ASN A 214 6.28 11.89 3.19
CA ASN A 214 5.50 11.13 4.16
C ASN A 214 4.75 9.91 3.56
N ILE A 215 4.64 9.80 2.25
CA ILE A 215 3.97 8.67 1.57
C ILE A 215 5.01 7.85 0.82
N LEU A 216 5.20 6.62 1.24
CA LEU A 216 6.18 5.69 0.68
C LEU A 216 5.52 4.36 0.33
N GLY A 217 5.79 3.83 -0.85
CA GLY A 217 5.30 2.54 -1.32
C GLY A 217 6.39 1.67 -1.92
N VAL A 218 6.30 0.37 -1.65
CA VAL A 218 7.10 -0.68 -2.30
C VAL A 218 6.19 -1.81 -2.77
N GLN A 219 6.39 -2.28 -3.99
CA GLN A 219 5.52 -3.27 -4.62
C GLN A 219 5.77 -4.69 -4.11
N GLY A 220 7.00 -5.03 -3.81
CA GLY A 220 7.36 -6.31 -3.22
C GLY A 220 7.03 -6.39 -1.72
N HIS A 221 7.38 -7.51 -1.09
CA HIS A 221 6.99 -7.88 0.28
C HIS A 221 8.18 -7.86 1.25
N PRO A 222 8.58 -6.68 1.79
CA PRO A 222 9.68 -6.55 2.75
C PRO A 222 9.36 -7.15 4.12
N GLU A 223 8.08 -7.35 4.45
CA GLU A 223 7.67 -7.93 5.73
C GLU A 223 8.05 -9.39 5.89
N VAL A 224 8.27 -10.09 4.78
CA VAL A 224 8.63 -11.52 4.78
C VAL A 224 10.08 -11.73 5.20
N ASP A 225 10.89 -10.66 5.14
CA ASP A 225 12.34 -10.72 5.24
C ASP A 225 12.87 -9.66 6.23
N ASP A 226 13.94 -9.98 6.96
CA ASP A 226 14.57 -9.08 7.92
C ASP A 226 15.54 -8.08 7.28
N LEU A 227 15.65 -8.07 5.95
CA LEU A 227 16.70 -7.36 5.23
C LEU A 227 16.46 -5.85 5.08
N LEU A 228 15.26 -5.34 5.37
CA LEU A 228 14.89 -3.93 5.17
C LEU A 228 14.18 -3.32 6.38
N PRO A 229 14.75 -3.38 7.60
CA PRO A 229 14.12 -2.82 8.79
C PRO A 229 13.92 -1.30 8.68
N GLU A 230 14.75 -0.61 7.89
CA GLU A 230 14.69 0.84 7.67
C GLU A 230 13.34 1.27 7.07
N LEU A 231 12.70 0.44 6.22
CA LEU A 231 11.38 0.73 5.68
C LEU A 231 10.32 0.88 6.79
N PHE A 232 10.39 0.05 7.81
CA PHE A 232 9.44 0.12 8.93
C PHE A 232 9.83 1.19 9.92
N GLN A 233 11.13 1.50 10.06
CA GLN A 233 11.63 2.60 10.87
C GLN A 233 11.18 3.97 10.33
N PHE A 234 10.95 4.09 9.02
CA PHE A 234 10.33 5.27 8.41
C PHE A 234 9.00 5.67 9.08
N LEU A 235 8.23 4.72 9.59
CA LEU A 235 7.01 4.99 10.35
C LEU A 235 7.28 5.55 11.75
N ALA A 236 8.50 5.40 12.27
CA ALA A 236 8.91 5.89 13.58
C ALA A 236 9.49 7.32 13.54
N GLU A 237 9.82 7.83 12.36
CA GLU A 237 10.31 9.19 12.15
C GLU A 237 9.16 10.23 12.21
#